data_f48b4723c71c87ecf05122d4ae7dbda3
#
_entry.id   f48b4723c71c87ecf05122d4ae7dbda3
#
_cell.length_a   1.000
_cell.length_b   1.000
_cell.length_c   1.000
_cell.angle_alpha   90.00
_cell.angle_beta   90.00
_cell.angle_gamma   90.00
#
_symmetry.space_group_name_H-M   'P 1'
#
loop_
_entity.id
_entity.type
_entity.pdbx_description
1 polymer ?
#
loop_
_entity_poly.entity_id
_entity_poly.type
_entity_poly.pdbx_seq_one_letter_code
_entity_poly.pdbx_strand_id
1 'polypeptide(L)'
;MFESKKQRVMLVLCLIYGIWQMGTQWTSTLVSFLQWDTIHVMTIVDIGYIQSFGSLCNAVGALWIGQIADRTGPKTMFLASAILTSIYYSGLSFARCFYSFFFLQILRVGYQLESTAEMYLATVTTERERTGALMMLTVPQALAMFFGPMLGSKIAIYSSLRVSQGICGVVMAATLIPVLIFMLPETHSIPKLAAAKLRPLEYWGMVTRNSQLREGLVIRSLLVAAYVCYELIARNFLLRSYMKGTNDSAIVLIVMGASLLVVQFVVLPFLQRRYSPKTLFQVALTALIASYTAANFTTNLYQLLAVIALQTGSYAVAYAESCTQVTSSVELGDLGKAAGLGAMAQWLTHFIIPLYTSHLVNSWHYTYAFYSSAIVSAATLVYVSVVAKHSNARTQSVLPSLITAA
;
A
#
# COMPACT_ATOMS: atom_id res chain seq x y z
N MET A 1 -29.17 17.07 9.99
CA MET A 1 -28.87 16.06 11.02
C MET A 1 -28.14 14.82 10.45
N PHE A 2 -28.57 14.26 9.32
CA PHE A 2 -27.88 13.12 8.68
C PHE A 2 -26.47 13.47 8.17
N GLU A 3 -26.28 14.63 7.58
CA GLU A 3 -24.99 15.07 7.04
C GLU A 3 -23.91 15.24 8.14
N SER A 4 -24.28 15.78 9.32
CA SER A 4 -23.37 15.91 10.45
C SER A 4 -22.94 14.57 11.05
N LYS A 5 -23.83 13.57 11.04
CA LYS A 5 -23.55 12.22 11.53
C LYS A 5 -22.56 11.49 10.60
N LYS A 6 -22.73 11.66 9.28
CA LYS A 6 -21.84 11.09 8.25
C LYS A 6 -20.44 11.71 8.31
N GLN A 7 -20.37 13.03 8.45
CA GLN A 7 -19.09 13.75 8.63
C GLN A 7 -18.35 13.29 9.89
N ARG A 8 -19.06 13.10 11.00
CA ARG A 8 -18.48 12.58 12.25
C ARG A 8 -17.91 11.18 12.07
N VAL A 9 -18.63 10.27 11.41
CA VAL A 9 -18.15 8.92 11.11
C VAL A 9 -16.91 8.97 10.25
N MET A 10 -16.88 9.84 9.24
CA MET A 10 -15.72 10.00 8.36
C MET A 10 -14.49 10.50 9.12
N LEU A 11 -14.65 11.48 10.00
CA LEU A 11 -13.57 11.99 10.85
C LEU A 11 -13.02 10.89 11.78
N VAL A 12 -13.89 10.11 12.41
CA VAL A 12 -13.48 8.99 13.26
C VAL A 12 -12.70 7.95 12.45
N LEU A 13 -13.14 7.64 11.23
CA LEU A 13 -12.44 6.70 10.35
C LEU A 13 -11.08 7.24 9.91
N CYS A 14 -10.98 8.52 9.57
CA CYS A 14 -9.71 9.18 9.28
C CYS A 14 -8.76 9.14 10.49
N LEU A 15 -9.26 9.33 11.70
CA LEU A 15 -8.49 9.22 12.93
C LEU A 15 -7.96 7.81 13.14
N ILE A 16 -8.82 6.79 13.04
CA ILE A 16 -8.46 5.38 13.15
C ILE A 16 -7.37 5.02 12.13
N TYR A 17 -7.59 5.39 10.88
CA TYR A 17 -6.67 5.13 9.79
C TYR A 17 -5.33 5.87 9.98
N GLY A 18 -5.37 7.12 10.43
CA GLY A 18 -4.18 7.93 10.73
C GLY A 18 -3.33 7.35 11.85
N ILE A 19 -3.96 6.92 12.96
CA ILE A 19 -3.26 6.27 14.07
C ILE A 19 -2.58 4.98 13.58
N TRP A 20 -3.31 4.15 12.85
CA TRP A 20 -2.77 2.90 12.32
C TRP A 20 -1.61 3.13 11.35
N GLN A 21 -1.75 4.05 10.42
CA GLN A 21 -0.69 4.43 9.49
C GLN A 21 0.54 5.00 10.21
N MET A 22 0.33 5.73 11.32
CA MET A 22 1.43 6.25 12.13
C MET A 22 2.29 5.12 12.71
N GLY A 23 1.67 4.07 13.26
CA GLY A 23 2.38 2.87 13.73
C GLY A 23 3.09 2.12 12.59
N THR A 24 2.46 2.06 11.41
CA THR A 24 3.04 1.46 10.21
C THR A 24 4.31 2.20 9.77
N GLN A 25 4.26 3.52 9.66
CA GLN A 25 5.40 4.32 9.22
C GLN A 25 6.51 4.41 10.27
N TRP A 26 6.14 4.41 11.56
CA TRP A 26 7.10 4.29 12.67
C TRP A 26 7.88 2.98 12.58
N THR A 27 7.18 1.85 12.51
CA THR A 27 7.80 0.52 12.37
C THR A 27 8.62 0.39 11.08
N SER A 28 8.12 0.93 9.97
CA SER A 28 8.82 0.95 8.68
C SER A 28 10.21 1.61 8.75
N THR A 29 10.36 2.64 9.58
CA THR A 29 11.63 3.31 9.81
C THR A 29 12.63 2.43 10.57
N LEU A 30 12.14 1.64 11.54
CA LEU A 30 13.00 0.91 12.47
C LEU A 30 13.30 -0.53 12.04
N VAL A 31 12.39 -1.17 11.29
CA VAL A 31 12.42 -2.62 11.05
C VAL A 31 13.72 -3.09 10.40
N SER A 32 14.25 -2.35 9.44
CA SER A 32 15.51 -2.71 8.77
C SER A 32 16.69 -2.65 9.72
N PHE A 33 16.71 -1.67 10.63
CA PHE A 33 17.76 -1.55 11.66
C PHE A 33 17.62 -2.63 12.75
N LEU A 34 16.39 -2.98 13.13
CA LEU A 34 16.12 -4.08 14.06
C LEU A 34 16.55 -5.44 13.48
N GLN A 35 16.36 -5.65 12.18
CA GLN A 35 16.82 -6.84 11.48
C GLN A 35 18.35 -6.92 11.39
N TRP A 36 19.01 -5.77 11.34
CA TRP A 36 20.47 -5.73 11.40
C TRP A 36 21.02 -5.88 12.82
N ASP A 37 20.31 -5.40 13.84
CA ASP A 37 20.64 -5.54 15.26
C ASP A 37 20.27 -6.92 15.82
N THR A 38 20.53 -7.98 15.05
CA THR A 38 20.27 -9.37 15.45
C THR A 38 21.56 -10.06 15.91
N ILE A 39 21.41 -11.15 16.66
CA ILE A 39 22.55 -11.97 17.17
C ILE A 39 23.43 -12.45 16.00
N HIS A 40 22.81 -12.85 14.92
CA HIS A 40 23.47 -13.13 13.64
C HIS A 40 22.93 -12.15 12.60
N VAL A 41 23.82 -11.39 12.00
CA VAL A 41 23.46 -10.39 10.96
C VAL A 41 22.69 -11.09 9.84
N MET A 42 21.47 -10.64 9.61
CA MET A 42 20.62 -11.19 8.55
C MET A 42 21.18 -10.82 7.17
N THR A 43 21.15 -11.80 6.28
CA THR A 43 21.45 -11.56 4.88
C THR A 43 20.26 -10.89 4.20
N ILE A 44 20.46 -10.31 3.01
CA ILE A 44 19.38 -9.75 2.20
C ILE A 44 18.37 -10.83 1.80
N VAL A 45 18.83 -12.07 1.67
CA VAL A 45 17.98 -13.24 1.37
C VAL A 45 17.06 -13.56 2.54
N ASP A 46 17.55 -13.52 3.78
CA ASP A 46 16.75 -13.73 4.99
C ASP A 46 15.63 -12.66 5.09
N ILE A 47 15.99 -11.40 4.82
CA ILE A 47 15.03 -10.30 4.78
C ILE A 47 13.97 -10.53 3.69
N GLY A 48 14.39 -11.01 2.51
CA GLY A 48 13.51 -11.39 1.42
C GLY A 48 12.49 -12.47 1.82
N TYR A 49 12.95 -13.53 2.49
CA TYR A 49 12.07 -14.59 3.00
C TYR A 49 11.07 -14.07 4.03
N ILE A 50 11.49 -13.24 4.99
CA ILE A 50 10.62 -12.65 6.00
C ILE A 50 9.54 -11.78 5.34
N GLN A 51 9.91 -10.92 4.39
CA GLN A 51 8.96 -10.05 3.70
C GLN A 51 7.98 -10.85 2.84
N SER A 52 8.45 -11.84 2.12
CA SER A 52 7.61 -12.72 1.31
C SER A 52 6.62 -13.49 2.15
N PHE A 53 7.08 -14.12 3.23
CA PHE A 53 6.19 -14.84 4.12
C PHE A 53 5.12 -13.92 4.75
N GLY A 54 5.52 -12.71 5.16
CA GLY A 54 4.59 -11.71 5.66
C GLY A 54 3.54 -11.29 4.62
N SER A 55 3.91 -11.19 3.36
CA SER A 55 2.99 -10.87 2.27
C SER A 55 2.02 -12.04 1.97
N LEU A 56 2.49 -13.26 2.09
CA LEU A 56 1.62 -14.45 2.00
C LEU A 56 0.59 -14.46 3.15
N CYS A 57 1.02 -14.15 4.37
CA CYS A 57 0.11 -14.02 5.51
C CYS A 57 -0.93 -12.91 5.29
N ASN A 58 -0.53 -11.76 4.71
CA ASN A 58 -1.46 -10.70 4.32
C ASN A 58 -2.47 -11.19 3.27
N ALA A 59 -2.02 -11.91 2.24
CA ALA A 59 -2.89 -12.43 1.21
C ALA A 59 -3.94 -13.41 1.77
N VAL A 60 -3.50 -14.31 2.64
CA VAL A 60 -4.40 -15.24 3.35
C VAL A 60 -5.37 -14.46 4.24
N GLY A 61 -4.87 -13.47 5.00
CA GLY A 61 -5.69 -12.62 5.84
C GLY A 61 -6.76 -11.85 5.06
N ALA A 62 -6.43 -11.32 3.90
CA ALA A 62 -7.37 -10.61 3.05
C ALA A 62 -8.56 -11.47 2.61
N LEU A 63 -8.31 -12.74 2.29
CA LEU A 63 -9.36 -13.69 1.92
C LEU A 63 -10.29 -14.04 3.12
N TRP A 64 -9.70 -14.23 4.30
CA TRP A 64 -10.45 -14.65 5.49
C TRP A 64 -11.22 -13.51 6.15
N ILE A 65 -10.63 -12.33 6.20
CA ILE A 65 -11.25 -11.16 6.86
C ILE A 65 -12.51 -10.71 6.15
N GLY A 66 -12.56 -10.74 4.82
CA GLY A 66 -13.79 -10.46 4.08
C GLY A 66 -14.94 -11.36 4.52
N GLN A 67 -14.70 -12.66 4.63
CA GLN A 67 -15.72 -13.64 5.06
C GLN A 67 -16.17 -13.46 6.51
N ILE A 68 -15.22 -13.15 7.40
CA ILE A 68 -15.52 -12.95 8.82
C ILE A 68 -16.27 -11.63 9.02
N ALA A 69 -15.86 -10.57 8.30
CA ALA A 69 -16.49 -9.26 8.37
C ALA A 69 -17.99 -9.30 7.95
N ASP A 70 -18.33 -10.12 6.95
CA ASP A 70 -19.71 -10.33 6.52
C ASP A 70 -20.57 -10.98 7.62
N ARG A 71 -19.97 -11.72 8.54
CA ARG A 71 -20.67 -12.39 9.64
C ARG A 71 -20.70 -11.59 10.94
N THR A 72 -19.59 -10.96 11.29
CA THR A 72 -19.38 -10.30 12.60
C THR A 72 -19.49 -8.77 12.54
N GLY A 73 -19.48 -8.22 11.33
CA GLY A 73 -19.48 -6.78 11.09
C GLY A 73 -18.06 -6.16 11.06
N PRO A 74 -17.93 -5.02 10.38
CA PRO A 74 -16.64 -4.39 10.15
C PRO A 74 -15.96 -3.87 11.43
N LYS A 75 -16.72 -3.46 12.47
CA LYS A 75 -16.16 -2.98 13.74
C LYS A 75 -15.34 -4.06 14.46
N THR A 76 -15.87 -5.29 14.49
CA THR A 76 -15.16 -6.44 15.08
C THR A 76 -13.86 -6.73 14.34
N MET A 77 -13.85 -6.57 13.02
CA MET A 77 -12.65 -6.75 12.20
C MET A 77 -11.61 -5.66 12.45
N PHE A 78 -12.04 -4.40 12.59
CA PHE A 78 -11.15 -3.33 12.99
C PHE A 78 -10.47 -3.63 14.32
N LEU A 79 -11.23 -4.09 15.31
CA LEU A 79 -10.72 -4.41 16.63
C LEU A 79 -9.72 -5.59 16.59
N ALA A 80 -10.06 -6.66 15.87
CA ALA A 80 -9.16 -7.81 15.68
C ALA A 80 -7.86 -7.39 14.97
N SER A 81 -7.95 -6.61 13.90
CA SER A 81 -6.80 -6.07 13.18
C SER A 81 -5.93 -5.17 14.08
N ALA A 82 -6.54 -4.29 14.88
CA ALA A 82 -5.82 -3.42 15.79
C ALA A 82 -5.06 -4.20 16.87
N ILE A 83 -5.68 -5.22 17.46
CA ILE A 83 -5.06 -6.09 18.47
C ILE A 83 -3.88 -6.85 17.87
N LEU A 84 -4.09 -7.54 16.73
CA LEU A 84 -3.03 -8.33 16.09
C LEU A 84 -1.86 -7.47 15.63
N THR A 85 -2.14 -6.28 15.08
CA THR A 85 -1.11 -5.33 14.66
C THR A 85 -0.31 -4.79 15.85
N SER A 86 -0.99 -4.47 16.96
CA SER A 86 -0.31 -4.00 18.18
C SER A 86 0.58 -5.07 18.79
N ILE A 87 0.14 -6.34 18.80
CA ILE A 87 0.93 -7.49 19.24
C ILE A 87 2.13 -7.69 18.31
N TYR A 88 1.93 -7.56 16.98
CA TYR A 88 3.00 -7.65 16.00
C TYR A 88 4.08 -6.59 16.24
N TYR A 89 3.69 -5.32 16.40
CA TYR A 89 4.65 -4.24 16.63
C TYR A 89 5.38 -4.37 17.97
N SER A 90 4.67 -4.76 19.04
CA SER A 90 5.29 -5.06 20.32
C SER A 90 6.24 -6.25 20.22
N GLY A 91 5.84 -7.31 19.52
CA GLY A 91 6.63 -8.53 19.33
C GLY A 91 7.96 -8.25 18.61
N LEU A 92 7.99 -7.32 17.63
CA LEU A 92 9.21 -6.93 16.93
C LEU A 92 10.28 -6.38 17.87
N SER A 93 9.92 -5.77 19.00
CA SER A 93 10.88 -5.29 19.99
C SER A 93 11.68 -6.40 20.68
N PHE A 94 11.10 -7.60 20.77
CA PHE A 94 11.71 -8.78 21.38
C PHE A 94 12.40 -9.71 20.38
N ALA A 95 12.19 -9.48 19.08
CA ALA A 95 12.79 -10.30 18.03
C ALA A 95 14.31 -10.10 17.97
N ARG A 96 15.09 -11.20 18.07
CA ARG A 96 16.56 -11.18 18.08
C ARG A 96 17.22 -12.11 17.08
N CYS A 97 16.45 -12.94 16.39
CA CYS A 97 16.95 -13.89 15.39
C CYS A 97 15.97 -14.03 14.23
N PHE A 98 16.45 -14.61 13.12
CA PHE A 98 15.64 -14.85 11.93
C PHE A 98 14.29 -15.49 12.23
N TYR A 99 14.28 -16.58 13.02
CA TYR A 99 13.05 -17.31 13.32
C TYR A 99 12.01 -16.45 14.08
N SER A 100 12.46 -15.61 15.02
CA SER A 100 11.54 -14.71 15.73
C SER A 100 10.89 -13.69 14.81
N PHE A 101 11.66 -13.09 13.90
CA PHE A 101 11.10 -12.19 12.88
C PHE A 101 10.18 -12.93 11.91
N PHE A 102 10.54 -14.16 11.50
CA PHE A 102 9.77 -14.98 10.57
C PHE A 102 8.42 -15.39 11.15
N PHE A 103 8.39 -15.95 12.34
CA PHE A 103 7.13 -16.39 12.98
C PHE A 103 6.22 -15.23 13.37
N LEU A 104 6.77 -14.06 13.71
CA LEU A 104 5.96 -12.87 13.97
C LEU A 104 5.16 -12.43 12.73
N GLN A 105 5.61 -12.78 11.51
CA GLN A 105 4.85 -12.45 10.30
C GLN A 105 3.47 -13.11 10.26
N ILE A 106 3.24 -14.21 10.99
CA ILE A 106 1.92 -14.86 11.06
C ILE A 106 0.86 -13.88 11.57
N LEU A 107 1.21 -12.98 12.50
CA LEU A 107 0.31 -11.94 13.00
C LEU A 107 -0.15 -10.96 11.93
N ARG A 108 0.55 -10.87 10.80
CA ARG A 108 0.16 -10.03 9.66
C ARG A 108 -1.08 -10.53 8.93
N VAL A 109 -1.57 -11.73 9.22
CA VAL A 109 -2.93 -12.15 8.82
C VAL A 109 -3.97 -11.10 9.27
N GLY A 110 -3.77 -10.47 10.43
CA GLY A 110 -4.60 -9.37 10.93
C GLY A 110 -4.29 -7.98 10.36
N TYR A 111 -3.29 -7.83 9.49
CA TYR A 111 -2.87 -6.54 8.93
C TYR A 111 -3.80 -6.08 7.81
N GLN A 112 -5.10 -5.96 8.11
CA GLN A 112 -6.17 -5.76 7.13
C GLN A 112 -7.03 -4.52 7.43
N LEU A 113 -6.47 -3.56 8.17
CA LEU A 113 -7.23 -2.38 8.61
C LEU A 113 -7.62 -1.50 7.43
N GLU A 114 -6.78 -1.44 6.39
CA GLU A 114 -7.06 -0.74 5.13
C GLU A 114 -8.29 -1.32 4.41
N SER A 115 -8.28 -2.63 4.16
CA SER A 115 -9.40 -3.33 3.52
C SER A 115 -10.68 -3.23 4.35
N THR A 116 -10.55 -3.26 5.69
CA THR A 116 -11.70 -3.08 6.60
C THR A 116 -12.25 -1.65 6.54
N ALA A 117 -11.37 -0.64 6.38
CA ALA A 117 -11.78 0.75 6.19
C ALA A 117 -12.55 0.94 4.88
N GLU A 118 -12.08 0.33 3.80
CA GLU A 118 -12.77 0.33 2.50
C GLU A 118 -14.15 -0.31 2.61
N MET A 119 -14.26 -1.46 3.28
CA MET A 119 -15.54 -2.13 3.51
C MET A 119 -16.49 -1.27 4.35
N TYR A 120 -16.00 -0.67 5.45
CA TYR A 120 -16.80 0.20 6.29
C TYR A 120 -17.31 1.43 5.53
N LEU A 121 -16.45 2.05 4.73
CA LEU A 121 -16.85 3.16 3.87
C LEU A 121 -17.92 2.76 2.86
N ALA A 122 -17.80 1.57 2.29
CA ALA A 122 -18.79 1.06 1.35
C ALA A 122 -20.18 0.93 1.99
N THR A 123 -20.26 0.72 3.31
CA THR A 123 -21.56 0.63 4.03
C THR A 123 -22.16 1.98 4.40
N VAL A 124 -21.36 3.03 4.55
CA VAL A 124 -21.82 4.36 5.00
C VAL A 124 -21.87 5.42 3.91
N THR A 125 -21.31 5.12 2.72
CA THR A 125 -21.28 6.04 1.56
C THR A 125 -22.03 5.47 0.36
N THR A 126 -22.63 6.36 -0.42
CA THR A 126 -23.17 5.99 -1.74
C THR A 126 -22.02 5.75 -2.72
N GLU A 127 -22.26 4.99 -3.80
CA GLU A 127 -21.23 4.71 -4.83
C GLU A 127 -20.56 5.98 -5.37
N ARG A 128 -21.35 7.03 -5.57
CA ARG A 128 -20.89 8.33 -6.08
C ARG A 128 -19.92 9.03 -5.14
N GLU A 129 -20.10 8.88 -3.84
CA GLU A 129 -19.29 9.54 -2.79
C GLU A 129 -18.12 8.69 -2.34
N ARG A 130 -18.17 7.38 -2.60
CA ARG A 130 -17.19 6.40 -2.12
C ARG A 130 -15.76 6.74 -2.55
N THR A 131 -15.55 7.09 -3.82
CA THR A 131 -14.23 7.47 -4.33
C THR A 131 -13.68 8.69 -3.59
N GLY A 132 -14.49 9.73 -3.38
CA GLY A 132 -14.09 10.90 -2.60
C GLY A 132 -13.76 10.57 -1.15
N ALA A 133 -14.56 9.69 -0.52
CA ALA A 133 -14.36 9.24 0.84
C ALA A 133 -13.06 8.42 1.00
N LEU A 134 -12.76 7.52 0.06
CA LEU A 134 -11.49 6.78 0.03
C LEU A 134 -10.29 7.72 -0.16
N MET A 135 -10.41 8.72 -1.03
CA MET A 135 -9.38 9.73 -1.22
C MET A 135 -9.11 10.55 0.05
N MET A 136 -10.10 10.76 0.92
CA MET A 136 -9.88 11.43 2.21
C MET A 136 -8.97 10.63 3.15
N LEU A 137 -8.90 9.31 3.03
CA LEU A 137 -7.99 8.48 3.85
C LEU A 137 -6.51 8.68 3.47
N THR A 138 -6.20 9.19 2.28
CA THR A 138 -4.81 9.47 1.89
C THR A 138 -4.21 10.65 2.68
N VAL A 139 -5.03 11.56 3.19
CA VAL A 139 -4.56 12.70 4.00
C VAL A 139 -3.96 12.24 5.33
N PRO A 140 -4.65 11.47 6.20
CA PRO A 140 -4.04 10.94 7.41
C PRO A 140 -2.86 10.00 7.13
N GLN A 141 -2.86 9.27 6.02
CA GLN A 141 -1.70 8.46 5.60
C GLN A 141 -0.47 9.33 5.34
N ALA A 142 -0.62 10.40 4.58
CA ALA A 142 0.49 11.31 4.29
C ALA A 142 1.01 11.99 5.57
N LEU A 143 0.12 12.42 6.47
CA LEU A 143 0.53 12.95 7.78
C LEU A 143 1.28 11.91 8.61
N ALA A 144 0.85 10.66 8.57
CA ALA A 144 1.54 9.56 9.25
C ALA A 144 2.96 9.32 8.71
N MET A 145 3.20 9.53 7.40
CA MET A 145 4.53 9.47 6.80
C MET A 145 5.47 10.58 7.29
N PHE A 146 4.93 11.69 7.79
CA PHE A 146 5.73 12.72 8.46
C PHE A 146 6.01 12.38 9.92
N PHE A 147 4.94 12.16 10.69
CA PHE A 147 5.05 12.06 12.15
C PHE A 147 5.53 10.71 12.64
N GLY A 148 5.14 9.61 11.98
CA GLY A 148 5.53 8.26 12.37
C GLY A 148 7.05 8.05 12.38
N PRO A 149 7.75 8.30 11.26
CA PRO A 149 9.20 8.18 11.19
C PRO A 149 9.94 9.12 12.15
N MET A 150 9.44 10.37 12.27
CA MET A 150 10.06 11.36 13.15
C MET A 150 9.98 10.94 14.63
N LEU A 151 8.84 10.43 15.07
CA LEU A 151 8.68 9.91 16.43
C LEU A 151 9.54 8.68 16.65
N GLY A 152 9.48 7.72 15.71
CA GLY A 152 10.23 6.47 15.78
C GLY A 152 11.73 6.68 15.88
N SER A 153 12.29 7.50 15.01
CA SER A 153 13.73 7.78 14.99
C SER A 153 14.18 8.58 16.22
N LYS A 154 13.42 9.62 16.64
CA LYS A 154 13.78 10.40 17.83
C LYS A 154 13.78 9.56 19.10
N ILE A 155 12.74 8.75 19.32
CA ILE A 155 12.70 7.87 20.51
C ILE A 155 13.83 6.86 20.45
N ALA A 156 14.15 6.31 19.26
CA ALA A 156 15.27 5.38 19.11
C ALA A 156 16.63 6.00 19.44
N ILE A 157 16.84 7.28 19.13
CA ILE A 157 18.08 8.02 19.47
C ILE A 157 18.22 8.22 20.99
N TYR A 158 17.12 8.58 21.68
CA TYR A 158 17.16 8.85 23.13
C TYR A 158 17.10 7.58 23.98
N SER A 159 16.70 6.44 23.43
CA SER A 159 16.59 5.19 24.19
C SER A 159 17.30 4.02 23.49
N SER A 160 16.58 3.29 22.65
CA SER A 160 17.11 2.26 21.77
C SER A 160 16.08 1.91 20.68
N LEU A 161 16.55 1.25 19.61
CA LEU A 161 15.68 0.76 18.54
C LEU A 161 14.54 -0.13 19.06
N ARG A 162 14.86 -1.03 19.99
CA ARG A 162 13.92 -2.01 20.57
C ARG A 162 12.90 -1.34 21.47
N VAL A 163 13.35 -0.40 22.32
CA VAL A 163 12.45 0.37 23.19
C VAL A 163 11.51 1.22 22.35
N SER A 164 12.01 1.92 21.33
CA SER A 164 11.18 2.70 20.42
C SER A 164 10.12 1.82 19.74
N GLN A 165 10.48 0.64 19.27
CA GLN A 165 9.55 -0.30 18.64
C GLN A 165 8.51 -0.83 19.64
N GLY A 166 8.90 -1.13 20.87
CA GLY A 166 7.98 -1.55 21.94
C GLY A 166 6.97 -0.47 22.30
N ILE A 167 7.44 0.79 22.42
CA ILE A 167 6.58 1.96 22.64
C ILE A 167 5.57 2.10 21.50
N CYS A 168 5.98 1.91 20.24
CA CYS A 168 5.07 1.93 19.10
C CYS A 168 3.89 0.97 19.29
N GLY A 169 4.17 -0.30 19.65
CA GLY A 169 3.12 -1.29 19.86
C GLY A 169 2.18 -0.95 21.02
N VAL A 170 2.72 -0.45 22.13
CA VAL A 170 1.93 -0.02 23.29
C VAL A 170 1.08 1.20 22.98
N VAL A 171 1.64 2.22 22.31
CA VAL A 171 0.91 3.42 21.89
C VAL A 171 -0.22 3.06 20.92
N MET A 172 0.05 2.17 19.98
CA MET A 172 -0.98 1.66 19.05
C MET A 172 -2.12 0.99 19.80
N ALA A 173 -1.83 0.10 20.75
CA ALA A 173 -2.86 -0.54 21.56
C ALA A 173 -3.65 0.48 22.39
N ALA A 174 -2.94 1.39 23.08
CA ALA A 174 -3.54 2.35 24.00
C ALA A 174 -4.36 3.45 23.31
N THR A 175 -4.10 3.75 22.04
CA THR A 175 -4.82 4.78 21.30
C THR A 175 -5.87 4.19 20.36
N LEU A 176 -5.51 3.21 19.54
CA LEU A 176 -6.38 2.69 18.50
C LEU A 176 -7.55 1.88 19.06
N ILE A 177 -7.29 1.02 20.06
CA ILE A 177 -8.33 0.15 20.63
C ILE A 177 -9.43 0.96 21.33
N PRO A 178 -9.14 1.95 22.21
CA PRO A 178 -10.18 2.79 22.79
C PRO A 178 -10.96 3.60 21.76
N VAL A 179 -10.29 4.17 20.76
CA VAL A 179 -10.97 4.92 19.69
C VAL A 179 -11.95 4.01 18.95
N LEU A 180 -11.57 2.77 18.62
CA LEU A 180 -12.45 1.80 17.98
C LEU A 180 -13.65 1.42 18.85
N ILE A 181 -13.45 1.21 20.14
CA ILE A 181 -14.52 0.78 21.07
C ILE A 181 -15.53 1.92 21.27
N PHE A 182 -15.04 3.13 21.60
CA PHE A 182 -15.87 4.23 22.09
C PHE A 182 -16.34 5.19 20.98
N MET A 183 -15.58 5.37 19.91
CA MET A 183 -15.90 6.38 18.89
C MET A 183 -16.49 5.81 17.62
N LEU A 184 -16.16 4.55 17.23
CA LEU A 184 -16.67 3.97 16.00
C LEU A 184 -18.09 3.40 16.24
N PRO A 185 -19.13 3.92 15.54
CA PRO A 185 -20.47 3.40 15.68
C PRO A 185 -20.57 1.96 15.14
N GLU A 186 -21.42 1.15 15.77
CA GLU A 186 -21.76 -0.14 15.21
C GLU A 186 -22.69 0.02 14.00
N THR A 187 -22.38 -0.68 12.93
CA THR A 187 -23.21 -0.72 11.73
C THR A 187 -24.13 -1.95 11.80
N HIS A 188 -25.15 -1.91 12.66
CA HIS A 188 -26.08 -3.04 12.86
C HIS A 188 -27.06 -3.31 11.71
N SER A 189 -27.06 -2.49 10.66
CA SER A 189 -28.06 -2.54 9.60
C SER A 189 -27.50 -2.84 8.20
N ILE A 190 -26.43 -3.66 8.13
CA ILE A 190 -26.20 -4.33 6.85
C ILE A 190 -27.21 -5.46 6.81
N PRO A 191 -28.21 -5.46 5.88
CA PRO A 191 -28.92 -6.68 5.58
C PRO A 191 -27.82 -7.70 5.36
N LYS A 192 -27.87 -8.83 6.08
CA LYS A 192 -26.99 -9.97 5.83
C LYS A 192 -27.12 -10.26 4.35
N LEU A 193 -26.35 -9.60 3.51
CA LEU A 193 -26.19 -10.02 2.14
C LEU A 193 -25.79 -11.47 2.29
N ALA A 194 -26.69 -12.35 1.85
CA ALA A 194 -26.55 -13.78 2.04
C ALA A 194 -25.12 -14.10 1.69
N ALA A 195 -24.34 -14.55 2.70
CA ALA A 195 -22.91 -14.70 2.61
C ALA A 195 -22.61 -15.46 1.33
N ALA A 196 -22.30 -14.73 0.26
CA ALA A 196 -22.01 -15.32 -1.02
C ALA A 196 -20.79 -16.19 -0.76
N LYS A 197 -21.00 -17.52 -0.76
CA LYS A 197 -19.91 -18.48 -0.58
C LYS A 197 -18.83 -18.07 -1.55
N LEU A 198 -17.65 -17.75 -1.04
CA LEU A 198 -16.49 -17.48 -1.88
C LEU A 198 -16.36 -18.68 -2.83
N ARG A 199 -16.67 -18.44 -4.09
CA ARG A 199 -16.49 -19.45 -5.15
C ARG A 199 -15.25 -19.01 -5.94
N PRO A 200 -14.08 -19.56 -5.68
CA PRO A 200 -12.86 -19.23 -6.41
C PRO A 200 -13.04 -19.33 -7.94
N LEU A 201 -13.94 -20.23 -8.38
CA LEU A 201 -14.32 -20.40 -9.77
C LEU A 201 -15.02 -19.17 -10.39
N GLU A 202 -15.76 -18.38 -9.59
CA GLU A 202 -16.39 -17.14 -10.09
C GLU A 202 -15.34 -16.08 -10.40
N TYR A 203 -14.35 -15.93 -9.53
CA TYR A 203 -13.21 -15.02 -9.75
C TYR A 203 -12.38 -15.41 -10.96
N TRP A 204 -12.10 -16.71 -11.11
CA TRP A 204 -11.40 -17.23 -12.28
C TRP A 204 -12.21 -16.99 -13.57
N GLY A 205 -13.52 -17.27 -13.55
CA GLY A 205 -14.41 -16.98 -14.66
C GLY A 205 -14.45 -15.50 -15.04
N MET A 206 -14.40 -14.61 -14.06
CA MET A 206 -14.39 -13.16 -14.27
C MET A 206 -13.08 -12.70 -14.97
N VAL A 207 -11.93 -13.19 -14.53
CA VAL A 207 -10.63 -12.87 -15.14
C VAL A 207 -10.51 -13.45 -16.56
N THR A 208 -11.01 -14.66 -16.80
CA THR A 208 -10.90 -15.31 -18.10
C THR A 208 -11.84 -14.70 -19.15
N ARG A 209 -13.03 -14.26 -18.74
CA ARG A 209 -14.04 -13.68 -19.65
C ARG A 209 -13.80 -12.20 -19.95
N ASN A 210 -13.21 -11.46 -19.01
CA ASN A 210 -13.01 -10.01 -19.15
C ASN A 210 -11.53 -9.70 -19.47
N SER A 211 -11.24 -9.41 -20.75
CA SER A 211 -9.89 -9.09 -21.19
C SER A 211 -9.37 -7.77 -20.60
N GLN A 212 -10.25 -6.78 -20.39
CA GLN A 212 -9.85 -5.49 -19.83
C GLN A 212 -9.46 -5.62 -18.36
N LEU A 213 -10.20 -6.41 -17.58
CA LEU A 213 -9.85 -6.72 -16.20
C LEU A 213 -8.49 -7.43 -16.13
N ARG A 214 -8.29 -8.44 -16.97
CA ARG A 214 -7.02 -9.18 -17.03
C ARG A 214 -5.83 -8.27 -17.37
N GLU A 215 -6.00 -7.40 -18.37
CA GLU A 215 -4.99 -6.39 -18.74
C GLU A 215 -4.68 -5.44 -17.57
N GLY A 216 -5.69 -4.94 -16.88
CA GLY A 216 -5.52 -4.10 -15.70
C GLY A 216 -4.79 -4.81 -14.55
N LEU A 217 -5.11 -6.08 -14.29
CA LEU A 217 -4.43 -6.89 -13.28
C LEU A 217 -2.95 -7.14 -13.63
N VAL A 218 -2.65 -7.44 -14.90
CA VAL A 218 -1.26 -7.61 -15.38
C VAL A 218 -0.47 -6.31 -15.22
N ILE A 219 -1.02 -5.19 -15.67
CA ILE A 219 -0.39 -3.87 -15.54
C ILE A 219 -0.11 -3.54 -14.06
N ARG A 220 -1.10 -3.78 -13.18
CA ARG A 220 -0.95 -3.56 -11.73
C ARG A 220 0.14 -4.45 -11.13
N SER A 221 0.18 -5.73 -11.50
CA SER A 221 1.20 -6.66 -11.03
C SER A 221 2.60 -6.25 -11.47
N LEU A 222 2.78 -5.86 -12.73
CA LEU A 222 4.08 -5.39 -13.25
C LEU A 222 4.52 -4.10 -12.56
N LEU A 223 3.62 -3.14 -12.36
CA LEU A 223 3.89 -1.89 -11.69
C LEU A 223 4.33 -2.13 -10.23
N VAL A 224 3.60 -2.98 -9.50
CA VAL A 224 3.93 -3.36 -8.12
C VAL A 224 5.24 -4.14 -8.08
N ALA A 225 5.50 -5.02 -9.06
CA ALA A 225 6.77 -5.77 -9.15
C ALA A 225 7.97 -4.82 -9.25
N ALA A 226 7.90 -3.83 -10.14
CA ALA A 226 8.95 -2.83 -10.27
C ALA A 226 9.18 -2.03 -8.98
N TYR A 227 8.09 -1.64 -8.30
CA TYR A 227 8.15 -0.92 -7.04
C TYR A 227 8.79 -1.76 -5.92
N VAL A 228 8.35 -3.01 -5.74
CA VAL A 228 8.85 -3.90 -4.68
C VAL A 228 10.32 -4.26 -4.86
N CYS A 229 10.76 -4.49 -6.10
CA CYS A 229 12.17 -4.67 -6.44
C CYS A 229 13.02 -3.48 -5.97
N TYR A 230 12.55 -2.27 -6.23
CA TYR A 230 13.21 -1.03 -5.83
C TYR A 230 13.16 -0.85 -4.31
N GLU A 231 11.98 -0.96 -3.70
CA GLU A 231 11.74 -0.68 -2.29
C GLU A 231 12.60 -1.54 -1.36
N LEU A 232 12.68 -2.85 -1.64
CA LEU A 232 13.48 -3.78 -0.84
C LEU A 232 14.94 -3.33 -0.73
N ILE A 233 15.51 -2.86 -1.83
CA ILE A 233 16.91 -2.48 -1.90
C ILE A 233 17.12 -1.03 -1.46
N ALA A 234 16.24 -0.11 -1.80
CA ALA A 234 16.39 1.30 -1.44
C ALA A 234 16.53 1.48 0.08
N ARG A 235 15.75 0.76 0.88
CA ARG A 235 15.85 0.78 2.34
C ARG A 235 17.20 0.21 2.85
N ASN A 236 17.63 -0.93 2.28
CA ASN A 236 18.89 -1.57 2.66
C ASN A 236 20.11 -0.85 2.07
N PHE A 237 19.94 -0.17 0.93
CA PHE A 237 20.97 0.64 0.30
C PHE A 237 21.41 1.80 1.18
N LEU A 238 20.49 2.50 1.82
CA LEU A 238 20.80 3.56 2.79
C LEU A 238 21.68 3.05 3.92
N LEU A 239 21.38 1.87 4.45
CA LEU A 239 22.18 1.28 5.53
C LEU A 239 23.59 0.87 5.10
N ARG A 240 23.72 0.27 3.92
CA ARG A 240 24.99 -0.33 3.47
C ARG A 240 25.88 0.64 2.70
N SER A 241 25.32 1.46 1.83
CA SER A 241 26.10 2.33 0.94
C SER A 241 26.43 3.67 1.55
N TYR A 242 25.52 4.24 2.34
CA TYR A 242 25.75 5.54 2.96
C TYR A 242 26.07 5.46 4.46
N MET A 243 25.99 4.28 5.07
CA MET A 243 26.15 4.07 6.52
C MET A 243 25.32 5.07 7.37
N LYS A 244 24.10 5.34 6.92
CA LYS A 244 23.21 6.32 7.51
C LYS A 244 22.34 5.67 8.61
N GLY A 245 21.89 6.51 9.53
CA GLY A 245 21.12 6.08 10.69
C GLY A 245 19.60 6.13 10.48
N THR A 246 18.86 5.82 11.54
CA THR A 246 17.40 5.87 11.56
C THR A 246 16.83 7.23 11.20
N ASN A 247 17.56 8.31 11.52
CA ASN A 247 17.14 9.68 11.20
C ASN A 247 17.08 9.91 9.69
N ASP A 248 18.05 9.41 8.93
CA ASP A 248 18.05 9.54 7.47
C ASP A 248 16.96 8.68 6.83
N SER A 249 16.67 7.49 7.39
CA SER A 249 15.53 6.69 6.99
C SER A 249 14.20 7.44 7.24
N ALA A 250 14.09 8.17 8.34
CA ALA A 250 12.91 9.01 8.61
C ALA A 250 12.79 10.14 7.58
N ILE A 251 13.90 10.80 7.22
CA ILE A 251 13.90 11.85 6.18
C ILE A 251 13.41 11.31 4.84
N VAL A 252 13.83 10.10 4.45
CA VAL A 252 13.35 9.45 3.22
C VAL A 252 11.82 9.32 3.22
N LEU A 253 11.23 8.81 4.32
CA LEU A 253 9.79 8.64 4.41
C LEU A 253 9.05 9.99 4.45
N ILE A 254 9.62 11.01 5.09
CA ILE A 254 9.10 12.37 5.08
C ILE A 254 9.07 12.93 3.64
N VAL A 255 10.14 12.75 2.88
CA VAL A 255 10.21 13.18 1.48
C VAL A 255 9.21 12.43 0.62
N MET A 256 9.04 11.12 0.84
CA MET A 256 8.00 10.33 0.16
C MET A 256 6.60 10.88 0.47
N GLY A 257 6.28 11.13 1.74
CA GLY A 257 5.00 11.71 2.16
C GLY A 257 4.75 13.09 1.55
N ALA A 258 5.75 13.97 1.56
CA ALA A 258 5.68 15.29 0.93
C ALA A 258 5.44 15.18 -0.57
N SER A 259 6.16 14.29 -1.25
CA SER A 259 5.97 14.04 -2.68
C SER A 259 4.55 13.57 -3.00
N LEU A 260 3.99 12.65 -2.20
CA LEU A 260 2.61 12.20 -2.36
C LEU A 260 1.61 13.36 -2.24
N LEU A 261 1.76 14.23 -1.23
CA LEU A 261 0.87 15.38 -1.05
C LEU A 261 0.98 16.36 -2.23
N VAL A 262 2.19 16.68 -2.65
CA VAL A 262 2.40 17.57 -3.81
C VAL A 262 1.78 16.99 -5.07
N VAL A 263 2.00 15.70 -5.31
CA VAL A 263 1.41 15.04 -6.48
C VAL A 263 -0.11 15.01 -6.40
N GLN A 264 -0.67 14.64 -5.25
CA GLN A 264 -2.12 14.51 -5.07
C GLN A 264 -2.86 15.84 -5.24
N PHE A 265 -2.34 16.92 -4.65
CA PHE A 265 -3.06 18.20 -4.60
C PHE A 265 -2.66 19.18 -5.69
N VAL A 266 -1.46 19.03 -6.27
CA VAL A 266 -0.93 20.00 -7.26
C VAL A 266 -0.73 19.36 -8.62
N VAL A 267 0.09 18.29 -8.67
CA VAL A 267 0.56 17.73 -9.96
C VAL A 267 -0.56 17.01 -10.68
N LEU A 268 -1.25 16.10 -9.98
CA LEU A 268 -2.28 15.26 -10.58
C LEU A 268 -3.48 16.07 -11.13
N PRO A 269 -4.08 17.03 -10.38
CA PRO A 269 -5.15 17.86 -10.91
C PRO A 269 -4.72 18.70 -12.12
N PHE A 270 -3.47 19.20 -12.13
CA PHE A 270 -2.93 19.95 -13.24
C PHE A 270 -2.74 19.08 -14.49
N LEU A 271 -2.18 17.89 -14.33
CA LEU A 271 -1.95 16.96 -15.45
C LEU A 271 -3.25 16.39 -16.00
N GLN A 272 -4.22 16.04 -15.15
CA GLN A 272 -5.52 15.50 -15.59
C GLN A 272 -6.34 16.48 -16.40
N ARG A 273 -6.15 17.80 -16.22
CA ARG A 273 -6.78 18.83 -17.06
C ARG A 273 -6.19 18.93 -18.46
N ARG A 274 -4.96 18.51 -18.67
CA ARG A 274 -4.22 18.70 -19.94
C ARG A 274 -4.01 17.42 -20.73
N TYR A 275 -3.97 16.26 -20.07
CA TYR A 275 -3.58 15.01 -20.69
C TYR A 275 -4.67 13.95 -20.55
N SER A 276 -4.76 13.09 -21.57
CA SER A 276 -5.62 11.90 -21.49
C SER A 276 -5.08 10.92 -20.45
N PRO A 277 -5.93 10.07 -19.85
CA PRO A 277 -5.49 9.05 -18.88
C PRO A 277 -4.37 8.16 -19.43
N LYS A 278 -4.45 7.77 -20.69
CA LYS A 278 -3.40 6.99 -21.37
C LYS A 278 -2.06 7.73 -21.40
N THR A 279 -2.06 9.00 -21.83
CA THR A 279 -0.85 9.82 -21.89
C THR A 279 -0.28 10.06 -20.49
N LEU A 280 -1.15 10.33 -19.50
CA LEU A 280 -0.75 10.51 -18.11
C LEU A 280 -0.05 9.26 -17.57
N PHE A 281 -0.60 8.09 -17.85
CA PHE A 281 0.01 6.82 -17.44
C PHE A 281 1.36 6.56 -18.11
N GLN A 282 1.48 6.85 -19.42
CA GLN A 282 2.75 6.74 -20.16
C GLN A 282 3.82 7.69 -19.61
N VAL A 283 3.46 8.93 -19.31
CA VAL A 283 4.37 9.92 -18.70
C VAL A 283 4.83 9.45 -17.32
N ALA A 284 3.92 8.95 -16.49
CA ALA A 284 4.25 8.42 -15.18
C ALA A 284 5.21 7.21 -15.27
N LEU A 285 4.97 6.27 -16.18
CA LEU A 285 5.86 5.12 -16.40
C LEU A 285 7.24 5.56 -16.92
N THR A 286 7.29 6.54 -17.81
CA THR A 286 8.57 7.08 -18.30
C THR A 286 9.36 7.74 -17.17
N ALA A 287 8.70 8.50 -16.30
CA ALA A 287 9.33 9.09 -15.13
C ALA A 287 9.80 8.02 -14.11
N LEU A 288 9.07 6.92 -13.95
CA LEU A 288 9.51 5.77 -13.16
C LEU A 288 10.78 5.13 -13.72
N ILE A 289 10.84 4.88 -15.03
CA ILE A 289 12.04 4.34 -15.69
C ILE A 289 13.23 5.25 -15.44
N ALA A 290 13.05 6.56 -15.63
CA ALA A 290 14.09 7.56 -15.40
C ALA A 290 14.56 7.54 -13.92
N SER A 291 13.64 7.50 -12.97
CA SER A 291 13.97 7.50 -11.53
C SER A 291 14.70 6.23 -11.11
N TYR A 292 14.24 5.04 -11.53
CA TYR A 292 14.92 3.78 -11.21
C TYR A 292 16.33 3.69 -11.83
N THR A 293 16.48 4.22 -13.05
CA THR A 293 17.78 4.29 -13.71
C THR A 293 18.69 5.29 -12.99
N ALA A 294 18.19 6.48 -12.65
CA ALA A 294 18.92 7.52 -11.96
C ALA A 294 19.39 7.10 -10.56
N ALA A 295 18.65 6.22 -9.88
CA ALA A 295 19.03 5.69 -8.57
C ALA A 295 20.42 5.04 -8.56
N ASN A 296 20.85 4.45 -9.69
CA ASN A 296 22.18 3.83 -9.82
C ASN A 296 23.34 4.84 -9.84
N PHE A 297 23.07 6.10 -10.17
CA PHE A 297 24.06 7.14 -10.31
C PHE A 297 24.13 8.09 -9.11
N THR A 298 23.32 7.85 -8.08
CA THR A 298 23.32 8.68 -6.87
C THR A 298 24.59 8.41 -6.06
N THR A 299 25.26 9.49 -5.64
CA THR A 299 26.48 9.43 -4.84
C THR A 299 26.29 9.99 -3.43
N ASN A 300 25.21 10.69 -3.19
CA ASN A 300 24.88 11.26 -1.89
C ASN A 300 23.39 11.19 -1.56
N LEU A 301 23.05 11.38 -0.29
CA LEU A 301 21.68 11.29 0.20
C LEU A 301 20.75 12.28 -0.49
N TYR A 302 21.18 13.52 -0.77
CA TYR A 302 20.31 14.54 -1.36
C TYR A 302 19.88 14.19 -2.80
N GLN A 303 20.81 13.64 -3.59
CA GLN A 303 20.48 13.13 -4.92
C GLN A 303 19.50 11.96 -4.84
N LEU A 304 19.72 11.04 -3.89
CA LEU A 304 18.81 9.93 -3.66
C LEU A 304 17.40 10.42 -3.24
N LEU A 305 17.31 11.43 -2.37
CA LEU A 305 16.04 12.02 -1.97
C LEU A 305 15.27 12.63 -3.14
N ALA A 306 15.97 13.31 -4.06
CA ALA A 306 15.36 13.86 -5.27
C ALA A 306 14.83 12.75 -6.19
N VAL A 307 15.60 11.66 -6.36
CA VAL A 307 15.17 10.49 -7.13
C VAL A 307 13.97 9.80 -6.47
N ILE A 308 13.98 9.63 -5.15
CA ILE A 308 12.87 9.04 -4.38
C ILE A 308 11.59 9.90 -4.52
N ALA A 309 11.72 11.22 -4.46
CA ALA A 309 10.58 12.11 -4.63
C ALA A 309 9.92 11.94 -6.02
N LEU A 310 10.74 11.90 -7.08
CA LEU A 310 10.26 11.65 -8.44
C LEU A 310 9.63 10.25 -8.58
N GLN A 311 10.30 9.23 -8.04
CA GLN A 311 9.84 7.84 -8.07
C GLN A 311 8.49 7.69 -7.37
N THR A 312 8.36 8.21 -6.14
CA THR A 312 7.14 8.10 -5.33
C THR A 312 5.97 8.82 -6.00
N GLY A 313 6.21 10.02 -6.51
CA GLY A 313 5.18 10.78 -7.22
C GLY A 313 4.70 10.08 -8.49
N SER A 314 5.64 9.60 -9.30
CA SER A 314 5.32 8.90 -10.54
C SER A 314 4.63 7.57 -10.28
N TYR A 315 5.05 6.83 -9.24
CA TYR A 315 4.39 5.59 -8.82
C TYR A 315 2.95 5.84 -8.38
N ALA A 316 2.71 6.90 -7.58
CA ALA A 316 1.37 7.22 -7.12
C ALA A 316 0.40 7.50 -8.27
N VAL A 317 0.84 8.25 -9.30
CA VAL A 317 0.04 8.50 -10.50
C VAL A 317 -0.23 7.21 -11.27
N ALA A 318 0.81 6.42 -11.54
CA ALA A 318 0.68 5.16 -12.27
C ALA A 318 -0.20 4.16 -11.52
N TYR A 319 -0.06 4.06 -10.20
CA TYR A 319 -0.88 3.19 -9.36
C TYR A 319 -2.35 3.59 -9.39
N ALA A 320 -2.67 4.88 -9.24
CA ALA A 320 -4.03 5.38 -9.31
C ALA A 320 -4.70 5.08 -10.65
N GLU A 321 -3.98 5.26 -11.76
CA GLU A 321 -4.48 4.91 -13.10
C GLU A 321 -4.70 3.39 -13.26
N SER A 322 -3.82 2.55 -12.71
CA SER A 322 -3.99 1.09 -12.73
C SER A 322 -5.23 0.64 -11.93
N CYS A 323 -5.47 1.25 -10.77
CA CYS A 323 -6.67 1.01 -9.96
C CYS A 323 -7.95 1.39 -10.71
N THR A 324 -7.91 2.54 -11.36
CA THR A 324 -9.02 3.03 -12.19
C THR A 324 -9.31 2.08 -13.36
N GLN A 325 -8.28 1.57 -14.02
CA GLN A 325 -8.43 0.62 -15.12
C GLN A 325 -9.08 -0.70 -14.66
N VAL A 326 -8.66 -1.25 -13.52
CA VAL A 326 -9.24 -2.46 -12.94
C VAL A 326 -10.72 -2.23 -12.57
N THR A 327 -11.04 -1.13 -11.89
CA THR A 327 -12.41 -0.86 -11.42
C THR A 327 -13.36 -0.46 -12.54
N SER A 328 -12.88 0.22 -13.58
CA SER A 328 -13.70 0.61 -14.73
C SER A 328 -13.96 -0.53 -15.74
N SER A 329 -13.27 -1.66 -15.59
CA SER A 329 -13.42 -2.83 -16.45
C SER A 329 -14.64 -3.69 -16.10
N VAL A 330 -15.32 -3.44 -14.99
CA VAL A 330 -16.42 -4.24 -14.47
C VAL A 330 -17.65 -3.40 -14.20
N GLU A 331 -18.81 -4.05 -14.13
CA GLU A 331 -20.05 -3.40 -13.73
C GLU A 331 -20.05 -3.06 -12.23
N LEU A 332 -20.90 -2.12 -11.83
CA LEU A 332 -20.99 -1.63 -10.45
C LEU A 332 -21.22 -2.74 -9.41
N GLY A 333 -21.96 -3.78 -9.78
CA GLY A 333 -22.22 -4.93 -8.90
C GLY A 333 -20.99 -5.83 -8.62
N ASP A 334 -19.97 -5.79 -9.48
CA ASP A 334 -18.75 -6.62 -9.37
C ASP A 334 -17.51 -5.81 -8.96
N LEU A 335 -17.70 -4.54 -8.62
CA LEU A 335 -16.61 -3.61 -8.32
C LEU A 335 -15.77 -4.06 -7.10
N GLY A 336 -16.43 -4.58 -6.06
CA GLY A 336 -15.76 -5.16 -4.89
C GLY A 336 -14.93 -6.39 -5.24
N LYS A 337 -15.43 -7.26 -6.13
CA LYS A 337 -14.70 -8.44 -6.61
C LYS A 337 -13.46 -8.03 -7.41
N ALA A 338 -13.57 -7.04 -8.29
CA ALA A 338 -12.45 -6.53 -9.08
C ALA A 338 -11.38 -5.88 -8.20
N ALA A 339 -11.77 -5.07 -7.21
CA ALA A 339 -10.86 -4.50 -6.23
C ALA A 339 -10.15 -5.58 -5.41
N GLY A 340 -10.89 -6.61 -4.97
CA GLY A 340 -10.33 -7.78 -4.27
C GLY A 340 -9.32 -8.54 -5.10
N LEU A 341 -9.59 -8.77 -6.39
CA LEU A 341 -8.64 -9.38 -7.33
C LEU A 341 -7.38 -8.52 -7.50
N GLY A 342 -7.55 -7.19 -7.59
CA GLY A 342 -6.43 -6.25 -7.65
C GLY A 342 -5.54 -6.32 -6.40
N ALA A 343 -6.14 -6.36 -5.21
CA ALA A 343 -5.42 -6.51 -3.94
C ALA A 343 -4.70 -7.88 -3.85
N MET A 344 -5.37 -8.96 -4.24
CA MET A 344 -4.77 -10.29 -4.27
C MET A 344 -3.58 -10.36 -5.23
N ALA A 345 -3.69 -9.80 -6.44
CA ALA A 345 -2.60 -9.74 -7.40
C ALA A 345 -1.41 -8.94 -6.83
N GLN A 346 -1.68 -7.85 -6.12
CA GLN A 346 -0.66 -7.06 -5.42
C GLN A 346 0.05 -7.88 -4.35
N TRP A 347 -0.67 -8.56 -3.45
CA TRP A 347 -0.04 -9.34 -2.38
C TRP A 347 0.73 -10.56 -2.89
N LEU A 348 0.26 -11.20 -3.96
CA LEU A 348 1.02 -12.26 -4.65
C LEU A 348 2.32 -11.72 -5.24
N THR A 349 2.29 -10.52 -5.80
CA THR A 349 3.50 -9.86 -6.30
C THR A 349 4.46 -9.54 -5.15
N HIS A 350 3.96 -9.00 -4.05
CA HIS A 350 4.77 -8.79 -2.82
C HIS A 350 5.28 -10.09 -2.19
N PHE A 351 4.69 -11.24 -2.48
CA PHE A 351 5.21 -12.53 -2.07
C PHE A 351 6.37 -12.99 -2.96
N ILE A 352 6.24 -12.88 -4.28
CA ILE A 352 7.21 -13.43 -5.24
C ILE A 352 8.45 -12.53 -5.38
N ILE A 353 8.25 -11.23 -5.50
CA ILE A 353 9.31 -10.30 -5.90
C ILE A 353 10.43 -10.15 -4.86
N PRO A 354 10.18 -10.09 -3.54
CA PRO A 354 11.28 -10.05 -2.57
C PRO A 354 12.20 -11.27 -2.63
N LEU A 355 11.65 -12.47 -2.93
CA LEU A 355 12.47 -13.66 -3.14
C LEU A 355 13.39 -13.49 -4.35
N TYR A 356 12.83 -13.10 -5.48
CA TYR A 356 13.59 -12.82 -6.70
C TYR A 356 14.67 -11.77 -6.44
N THR A 357 14.29 -10.62 -5.88
CA THR A 357 15.19 -9.48 -5.67
C THR A 357 16.30 -9.79 -4.69
N SER A 358 16.01 -10.48 -3.59
CA SER A 358 17.00 -10.82 -2.58
C SER A 358 18.05 -11.80 -3.12
N HIS A 359 17.64 -12.80 -3.89
CA HIS A 359 18.57 -13.74 -4.54
C HIS A 359 19.39 -13.05 -5.65
N LEU A 360 18.76 -12.19 -6.46
CA LEU A 360 19.44 -11.42 -7.49
C LEU A 360 20.59 -10.59 -6.89
N VAL A 361 20.28 -9.83 -5.83
CA VAL A 361 21.23 -8.94 -5.18
C VAL A 361 22.32 -9.70 -4.42
N ASN A 362 21.98 -10.85 -3.84
CA ASN A 362 22.97 -11.69 -3.17
C ASN A 362 23.97 -12.34 -4.15
N SER A 363 23.51 -12.71 -5.35
CA SER A 363 24.33 -13.37 -6.36
C SER A 363 25.17 -12.40 -7.19
N TRP A 364 24.69 -11.15 -7.35
CA TRP A 364 25.30 -10.16 -8.24
C TRP A 364 25.63 -8.87 -7.47
N HIS A 365 24.84 -7.82 -7.67
CA HIS A 365 25.04 -6.53 -7.00
C HIS A 365 23.69 -5.83 -6.84
N TYR A 366 23.55 -4.98 -5.81
CA TYR A 366 22.29 -4.28 -5.52
C TYR A 366 21.76 -3.42 -6.68
N THR A 367 22.64 -2.88 -7.53
CA THR A 367 22.25 -2.09 -8.71
C THR A 367 21.40 -2.86 -9.70
N TYR A 368 21.54 -4.19 -9.77
CA TYR A 368 20.71 -5.02 -10.66
C TYR A 368 19.23 -5.00 -10.27
N ALA A 369 18.90 -4.78 -8.99
CA ALA A 369 17.51 -4.60 -8.58
C ALA A 369 16.90 -3.31 -9.17
N PHE A 370 17.65 -2.22 -9.20
CA PHE A 370 17.20 -0.96 -9.82
C PHE A 370 17.06 -1.09 -11.33
N TYR A 371 17.98 -1.77 -12.00
CA TYR A 371 17.84 -2.08 -13.41
C TYR A 371 16.65 -3.00 -13.70
N SER A 372 16.41 -4.02 -12.84
CA SER A 372 15.22 -4.86 -12.95
C SER A 372 13.92 -4.04 -12.85
N SER A 373 13.84 -3.10 -11.89
CA SER A 373 12.70 -2.18 -11.75
C SER A 373 12.51 -1.32 -13.00
N ALA A 374 13.60 -0.79 -13.56
CA ALA A 374 13.54 -0.01 -14.79
C ALA A 374 13.08 -0.85 -16.00
N ILE A 375 13.61 -2.07 -16.14
CA ILE A 375 13.24 -3.00 -17.23
C ILE A 375 11.77 -3.41 -17.12
N VAL A 376 11.29 -3.76 -15.93
CA VAL A 376 9.86 -4.12 -15.72
C VAL A 376 8.96 -2.92 -16.01
N SER A 377 9.35 -1.71 -15.59
CA SER A 377 8.60 -0.49 -15.93
C SER A 377 8.59 -0.20 -17.43
N ALA A 378 9.72 -0.42 -18.14
CA ALA A 378 9.81 -0.29 -19.58
C ALA A 378 8.93 -1.33 -20.30
N ALA A 379 8.96 -2.58 -19.86
CA ALA A 379 8.07 -3.63 -20.36
C ALA A 379 6.59 -3.25 -20.15
N THR A 380 6.25 -2.68 -19.00
CA THR A 380 4.90 -2.18 -18.72
C THR A 380 4.52 -1.05 -19.66
N LEU A 381 5.44 -0.10 -19.94
CA LEU A 381 5.21 1.00 -20.89
C LEU A 381 4.97 0.48 -22.31
N VAL A 382 5.76 -0.48 -22.76
CA VAL A 382 5.58 -1.14 -24.07
C VAL A 382 4.22 -1.86 -24.12
N TYR A 383 3.91 -2.63 -23.08
CA TYR A 383 2.62 -3.35 -22.99
C TYR A 383 1.43 -2.38 -23.08
N VAL A 384 1.44 -1.30 -22.30
CA VAL A 384 0.38 -0.27 -22.31
C VAL A 384 0.28 0.43 -23.66
N SER A 385 1.41 0.66 -24.34
CA SER A 385 1.46 1.41 -25.60
C SER A 385 0.99 0.58 -26.79
N VAL A 386 1.33 -0.72 -26.81
CA VAL A 386 1.17 -1.59 -27.98
C VAL A 386 0.00 -2.57 -27.82
N VAL A 387 -0.11 -3.21 -26.68
CA VAL A 387 -1.00 -4.37 -26.47
C VAL A 387 -2.31 -4.00 -25.79
N ALA A 388 -2.24 -3.18 -24.73
CA ALA A 388 -3.43 -2.85 -23.97
C ALA A 388 -4.36 -1.94 -24.77
N LYS A 389 -5.55 -2.41 -25.04
CA LYS A 389 -6.64 -1.62 -25.62
C LYS A 389 -7.16 -0.67 -24.55
N HIS A 390 -6.49 0.45 -24.38
CA HIS A 390 -7.01 1.50 -23.51
C HIS A 390 -8.37 1.92 -24.07
N SER A 391 -9.39 1.57 -23.33
CA SER A 391 -10.77 1.87 -23.67
C SER A 391 -10.94 3.38 -23.89
N ASN A 392 -11.10 3.79 -25.15
CA ASN A 392 -11.73 5.06 -25.50
C ASN A 392 -13.21 5.10 -25.03
N ALA A 393 -13.68 4.06 -24.37
CA ALA A 393 -15.05 3.91 -23.88
C ALA A 393 -15.43 4.95 -22.80
N ARG A 394 -14.47 5.56 -22.10
CA ARG A 394 -14.79 6.66 -21.17
C ARG A 394 -15.33 7.90 -21.84
N THR A 395 -14.95 8.19 -23.06
CA THR A 395 -15.42 9.35 -23.81
C THR A 395 -16.79 9.10 -24.43
N GLN A 396 -17.15 7.84 -24.68
CA GLN A 396 -18.45 7.50 -25.31
C GLN A 396 -19.57 7.25 -24.31
N SER A 397 -19.31 6.84 -23.07
CA SER A 397 -20.38 6.57 -22.08
C SER A 397 -20.83 7.78 -21.26
N VAL A 398 -20.08 8.89 -21.28
CA VAL A 398 -20.44 10.13 -20.56
C VAL A 398 -21.15 11.13 -21.48
N LEU A 399 -20.97 11.06 -22.78
CA LEU A 399 -21.63 11.99 -23.71
C LEU A 399 -23.13 11.76 -23.98
N PRO A 400 -23.67 10.52 -23.99
CA PRO A 400 -25.10 10.37 -24.29
C PRO A 400 -26.02 10.80 -23.16
N SER A 401 -25.59 10.77 -21.90
CA SER A 401 -26.44 11.12 -20.75
C SER A 401 -26.54 12.63 -20.47
N LEU A 402 -25.69 13.45 -21.06
CA LEU A 402 -25.73 14.90 -20.92
C LEU A 402 -26.47 15.60 -22.08
N ILE A 403 -26.70 14.89 -23.19
CA ILE A 403 -27.41 15.46 -24.36
C ILE A 403 -28.92 15.16 -24.31
N THR A 404 -29.36 14.19 -23.48
CA THR A 404 -30.79 13.88 -23.29
C THR A 404 -31.42 14.57 -22.07
N ALA A 405 -30.69 15.43 -21.37
CA ALA A 405 -31.16 16.18 -20.20
C ALA A 405 -31.08 17.71 -20.37
N ALA A 406 -30.99 18.20 -21.64
CA ALA A 406 -31.12 19.62 -21.99
C ALA A 406 -32.38 19.90 -22.81
#